data_93debb10485e14c219194c6a3dac2db8
#
_entry.id   93debb10485e14c219194c6a3dac2db8
#
_cell.length_a   1.000
_cell.length_b   1.000
_cell.length_c   1.000
_cell.angle_alpha   90.00
_cell.angle_beta   90.00
_cell.angle_gamma   90.00
#
_symmetry.space_group_name_H-M   'P 1'
#
loop_
_entity.id
_entity.type
_entity.pdbx_description
1 polymer ?
#
loop_
_entity_poly.entity_id
_entity_poly.type
_entity_poly.pdbx_seq_one_letter_code
_entity_poly.pdbx_strand_id
1 'polypeptide(L)'
;VPAVKVADCKFNAQQIETQIAIADGKGVQIIIFPELSITGYTCADLFGQTLLLEEAEIALMQIMNNTRQMDIISIIGMPVVMNSTLLNCAVVCQKGKILGIVPKTYLPNYKEFYEQRWFTSALNHPDTNIRLCGQNVPVSANLLFDTPDTCFGIEICEDMWAPIPPSSSLALQGAEIIFNMSADNEGIGKHAYVRSLISQQSARCLAGYVFSSSGFGESTTD
;
A
#
# COMPACT_ATOMS: atom_id res chain seq x y z
N VAL A 1 8.06 0.49 11.41
CA VAL A 1 7.48 -0.62 10.63
C VAL A 1 6.90 -1.59 11.64
N PRO A 2 5.65 -2.06 11.47
CA PRO A 2 5.07 -3.06 12.36
C PRO A 2 5.80 -4.42 12.20
N ALA A 3 5.75 -5.24 13.24
CA ALA A 3 6.13 -6.64 13.10
C ALA A 3 5.09 -7.34 12.20
N VAL A 4 5.55 -8.19 11.29
CA VAL A 4 4.71 -8.93 10.35
C VAL A 4 4.91 -10.43 10.55
N LYS A 5 3.81 -11.18 10.45
CA LYS A 5 3.80 -12.64 10.31
C LYS A 5 3.09 -12.99 9.02
N VAL A 6 3.76 -13.78 8.18
CA VAL A 6 3.21 -14.22 6.89
C VAL A 6 1.90 -14.95 7.09
N ALA A 7 0.85 -14.53 6.38
CA ALA A 7 -0.52 -15.06 6.42
C ALA A 7 -1.26 -14.97 7.77
N ASP A 8 -0.71 -14.30 8.78
CA ASP A 8 -1.39 -14.07 10.07
C ASP A 8 -2.04 -12.68 10.09
N CYS A 9 -3.12 -12.51 9.32
CA CYS A 9 -3.82 -11.23 9.16
C CYS A 9 -4.26 -10.62 10.49
N LYS A 10 -4.67 -11.45 11.45
CA LYS A 10 -5.09 -11.01 12.78
C LYS A 10 -3.94 -10.40 13.58
N PHE A 11 -2.79 -11.08 13.62
CA PHE A 11 -1.60 -10.55 14.27
C PHE A 11 -1.15 -9.25 13.61
N ASN A 12 -1.09 -9.22 12.28
CA ASN A 12 -0.64 -8.07 11.53
C ASN A 12 -1.56 -6.86 11.75
N ALA A 13 -2.89 -7.07 11.78
CA ALA A 13 -3.85 -6.02 12.11
C ALA A 13 -3.59 -5.40 13.48
N GLN A 14 -3.33 -6.20 14.52
CA GLN A 14 -3.03 -5.70 15.86
C GLN A 14 -1.75 -4.86 15.89
N GLN A 15 -0.73 -5.25 15.10
CA GLN A 15 0.51 -4.48 14.99
C GLN A 15 0.28 -3.14 14.28
N ILE A 16 -0.53 -3.14 13.21
CA ILE A 16 -0.94 -1.94 12.47
C ILE A 16 -1.72 -0.99 13.39
N GLU A 17 -2.73 -1.47 14.11
CA GLU A 17 -3.53 -0.70 15.08
C GLU A 17 -2.65 -0.04 16.14
N THR A 18 -1.68 -0.79 16.68
CA THR A 18 -0.74 -0.28 17.67
C THR A 18 0.07 0.90 17.12
N GLN A 19 0.56 0.80 15.88
CA GLN A 19 1.33 1.87 15.25
C GLN A 19 0.44 3.08 14.93
N ILE A 20 -0.80 2.87 14.49
CA ILE A 20 -1.78 3.95 14.25
C ILE A 20 -2.03 4.72 15.56
N ALA A 21 -2.30 4.02 16.66
CA ALA A 21 -2.55 4.66 17.96
C ALA A 21 -1.35 5.45 18.47
N ILE A 22 -0.12 4.93 18.31
CA ILE A 22 1.11 5.64 18.68
C ILE A 22 1.30 6.90 17.81
N ALA A 23 1.02 6.82 16.52
CA ALA A 23 1.18 7.92 15.58
C ALA A 23 0.13 9.02 15.85
N ASP A 24 -1.14 8.64 16.03
CA ASP A 24 -2.24 9.55 16.37
C ASP A 24 -1.95 10.30 17.67
N GLY A 25 -1.49 9.59 18.71
CA GLY A 25 -1.08 10.20 19.99
C GLY A 25 0.11 11.17 19.89
N LYS A 26 0.86 11.15 18.78
CA LYS A 26 1.94 12.09 18.45
C LYS A 26 1.51 13.21 17.51
N GLY A 27 0.25 13.26 17.13
CA GLY A 27 -0.28 14.27 16.19
C GLY A 27 0.12 14.04 14.73
N VAL A 28 0.48 12.81 14.35
CA VAL A 28 0.74 12.46 12.95
C VAL A 28 -0.58 12.48 12.18
N GLN A 29 -0.60 13.16 11.04
CA GLN A 29 -1.80 13.29 10.21
C GLN A 29 -1.98 12.12 9.24
N ILE A 30 -0.90 11.57 8.68
CA ILE A 30 -0.93 10.46 7.73
C ILE A 30 0.13 9.43 8.13
N ILE A 31 -0.27 8.15 8.21
CA ILE A 31 0.64 7.02 8.41
C ILE A 31 0.55 6.07 7.22
N ILE A 32 1.70 5.60 6.74
CA ILE A 32 1.80 4.61 5.68
C ILE A 32 2.46 3.33 6.21
N PHE A 33 1.88 2.19 5.84
CA PHE A 33 2.40 0.86 6.13
C PHE A 33 3.06 0.26 4.89
N PRO A 34 3.93 -0.77 5.04
CA PRO A 34 4.52 -1.48 3.92
C PRO A 34 3.48 -2.15 3.01
N GLU A 35 3.92 -2.48 1.81
CA GLU A 35 3.16 -3.26 0.83
C GLU A 35 2.67 -4.59 1.44
N LEU A 36 1.40 -4.95 1.16
CA LEU A 36 0.75 -6.16 1.65
C LEU A 36 0.88 -6.38 3.18
N SER A 37 0.94 -5.30 3.96
CA SER A 37 1.20 -5.35 5.40
C SER A 37 0.15 -6.13 6.21
N ILE A 38 -1.06 -6.32 5.68
CA ILE A 38 -2.09 -7.16 6.34
C ILE A 38 -1.77 -8.66 6.22
N THR A 39 -1.31 -9.10 5.07
CA THR A 39 -1.05 -10.54 4.82
C THR A 39 0.42 -10.91 5.02
N GLY A 40 1.33 -9.97 4.87
CA GLY A 40 2.71 -10.19 4.50
C GLY A 40 2.85 -10.31 2.98
N TYR A 41 4.02 -9.94 2.47
CA TYR A 41 4.33 -9.99 1.03
C TYR A 41 4.59 -11.41 0.55
N THR A 42 5.25 -12.25 1.36
CA THR A 42 5.76 -13.57 0.98
C THR A 42 4.77 -14.72 1.19
N CYS A 43 3.46 -14.46 1.04
CA CYS A 43 2.41 -15.48 1.14
C CYS A 43 2.42 -16.51 0.01
N ALA A 44 3.13 -16.26 -1.09
CA ALA A 44 3.22 -17.16 -2.23
C ALA A 44 1.83 -17.63 -2.73
N ASP A 45 1.65 -18.92 -3.00
CA ASP A 45 0.39 -19.47 -3.51
C ASP A 45 -0.79 -19.41 -2.51
N LEU A 46 -0.55 -18.98 -1.26
CA LEU A 46 -1.64 -18.69 -0.34
C LEU A 46 -2.51 -17.53 -0.81
N PHE A 47 -2.01 -16.63 -1.66
CA PHE A 47 -2.83 -15.60 -2.30
C PHE A 47 -3.98 -16.18 -3.15
N GLY A 48 -3.89 -17.44 -3.58
CA GLY A 48 -4.99 -18.16 -4.23
C GLY A 48 -6.04 -18.76 -3.26
N GLN A 49 -5.85 -18.62 -1.95
CA GLN A 49 -6.75 -19.19 -0.94
C GLN A 49 -7.81 -18.16 -0.53
N THR A 50 -9.08 -18.49 -0.72
CA THR A 50 -10.22 -17.64 -0.32
C THR A 50 -10.14 -17.26 1.15
N LEU A 51 -9.73 -18.18 2.02
CA LEU A 51 -9.59 -17.93 3.45
C LEU A 51 -8.63 -16.76 3.75
N LEU A 52 -7.47 -16.69 3.09
CA LEU A 52 -6.52 -15.60 3.30
C LEU A 52 -7.13 -14.24 2.91
N LEU A 53 -7.87 -14.20 1.81
CA LEU A 53 -8.48 -12.98 1.29
C LEU A 53 -9.63 -12.51 2.19
N GLU A 54 -10.46 -13.42 2.69
CA GLU A 54 -11.52 -13.14 3.65
C GLU A 54 -10.94 -12.64 4.99
N GLU A 55 -9.90 -13.30 5.51
CA GLU A 55 -9.21 -12.85 6.73
C GLU A 55 -8.54 -11.48 6.57
N ALA A 56 -8.03 -11.16 5.38
CA ALA A 56 -7.48 -9.84 5.10
C ALA A 56 -8.58 -8.74 5.14
N GLU A 57 -9.77 -9.02 4.60
CA GLU A 57 -10.91 -8.09 4.67
C GLU A 57 -11.41 -7.92 6.12
N ILE A 58 -11.51 -9.02 6.88
CA ILE A 58 -11.88 -9.00 8.30
C ILE A 58 -10.86 -8.18 9.10
N ALA A 59 -9.57 -8.36 8.84
CA ALA A 59 -8.49 -7.60 9.48
C ALA A 59 -8.60 -6.10 9.20
N LEU A 60 -8.89 -5.70 7.95
CA LEU A 60 -9.13 -4.29 7.60
C LEU A 60 -10.35 -3.74 8.35
N MET A 61 -11.47 -4.49 8.41
CA MET A 61 -12.65 -4.07 9.17
C MET A 61 -12.32 -3.86 10.65
N GLN A 62 -11.52 -4.75 11.25
CA GLN A 62 -11.08 -4.63 12.63
C GLN A 62 -10.27 -3.34 12.83
N ILE A 63 -9.27 -3.06 11.99
CA ILE A 63 -8.47 -1.84 12.05
C ILE A 63 -9.37 -0.60 11.97
N MET A 64 -10.27 -0.54 10.98
CA MET A 64 -11.17 0.60 10.80
C MET A 64 -12.09 0.83 12.00
N ASN A 65 -12.61 -0.25 12.60
CA ASN A 65 -13.48 -0.15 13.77
C ASN A 65 -12.72 0.37 15.00
N ASN A 66 -11.51 -0.12 15.23
CA ASN A 66 -10.70 0.22 16.39
C ASN A 66 -10.10 1.63 16.28
N THR A 67 -9.90 2.13 15.07
CA THR A 67 -9.34 3.48 14.81
C THR A 67 -10.38 4.54 14.43
N ARG A 68 -11.66 4.20 14.44
CA ARG A 68 -12.75 5.08 13.94
C ARG A 68 -12.88 6.44 14.64
N GLN A 69 -12.33 6.59 15.85
CA GLN A 69 -12.35 7.84 16.61
C GLN A 69 -11.08 8.67 16.40
N MET A 70 -10.11 8.16 15.64
CA MET A 70 -8.84 8.83 15.38
C MET A 70 -8.93 9.68 14.10
N ASP A 71 -8.25 10.83 14.09
CA ASP A 71 -8.24 11.74 12.94
C ASP A 71 -7.20 11.36 11.87
N ILE A 72 -6.26 10.49 12.23
CA ILE A 72 -5.17 10.06 11.36
C ILE A 72 -5.67 9.32 10.11
N ILE A 73 -5.12 9.65 8.95
CA ILE A 73 -5.29 8.89 7.71
C ILE A 73 -4.31 7.72 7.72
N SER A 74 -4.78 6.52 7.42
CA SER A 74 -3.95 5.31 7.36
C SER A 74 -3.93 4.75 5.96
N ILE A 75 -2.72 4.51 5.41
CA ILE A 75 -2.49 3.89 4.10
C ILE A 75 -1.99 2.47 4.36
N ILE A 76 -2.80 1.46 4.03
CA ILE A 76 -2.60 0.06 4.44
C ILE A 76 -2.50 -0.82 3.20
N GLY A 77 -1.47 -1.66 3.11
CA GLY A 77 -1.25 -2.62 2.02
C GLY A 77 -2.02 -3.92 2.21
N MET A 78 -2.81 -4.33 1.22
CA MET A 78 -3.53 -5.61 1.23
C MET A 78 -3.89 -6.12 -0.17
N PRO A 79 -4.12 -7.43 -0.34
CA PRO A 79 -4.72 -7.97 -1.56
C PRO A 79 -6.21 -7.60 -1.62
N VAL A 80 -6.70 -7.25 -2.81
CA VAL A 80 -8.12 -6.92 -3.04
C VAL A 80 -8.63 -7.68 -4.25
N VAL A 81 -9.75 -8.39 -4.10
CA VAL A 81 -10.43 -9.08 -5.21
C VAL A 81 -11.31 -8.09 -5.97
N MET A 82 -11.12 -8.03 -7.28
CA MET A 82 -11.94 -7.22 -8.19
C MET A 82 -12.22 -8.00 -9.47
N ASN A 83 -13.50 -8.18 -9.82
CA ASN A 83 -13.92 -8.88 -11.06
C ASN A 83 -13.22 -10.24 -11.27
N SER A 84 -13.13 -11.06 -10.22
CA SER A 84 -12.46 -12.37 -10.22
C SER A 84 -10.94 -12.32 -10.46
N THR A 85 -10.32 -11.16 -10.38
CA THR A 85 -8.86 -10.98 -10.38
C THR A 85 -8.40 -10.49 -9.01
N LEU A 86 -7.13 -10.70 -8.70
CA LEU A 86 -6.51 -10.23 -7.47
C LEU A 86 -5.60 -9.05 -7.76
N LEU A 87 -5.72 -8.00 -6.98
CA LEU A 87 -4.93 -6.78 -7.07
C LEU A 87 -4.09 -6.61 -5.79
N ASN A 88 -2.86 -6.15 -5.95
CA ASN A 88 -2.03 -5.66 -4.86
C ASN A 88 -2.35 -4.17 -4.65
N CYS A 89 -2.88 -3.80 -3.49
CA CYS A 89 -3.50 -2.49 -3.30
C CYS A 89 -3.01 -1.76 -2.04
N ALA A 90 -3.01 -0.44 -2.15
CA ALA A 90 -3.04 0.49 -1.03
C ALA A 90 -4.50 0.88 -0.74
N VAL A 91 -4.95 0.66 0.48
CA VAL A 91 -6.28 1.07 0.95
C VAL A 91 -6.13 2.25 1.90
N VAL A 92 -6.79 3.36 1.58
CA VAL A 92 -6.73 4.60 2.38
C VAL A 92 -7.95 4.67 3.28
N CYS A 93 -7.71 4.73 4.58
CA CYS A 93 -8.77 4.72 5.61
C CYS A 93 -8.68 5.91 6.53
N GLN A 94 -9.83 6.43 6.95
CA GLN A 94 -9.96 7.43 8.01
C GLN A 94 -11.33 7.30 8.70
N LYS A 95 -11.37 7.38 10.02
CA LYS A 95 -12.63 7.41 10.81
C LYS A 95 -13.62 6.30 10.44
N GLY A 96 -13.13 5.08 10.23
CA GLY A 96 -13.96 3.94 9.85
C GLY A 96 -14.47 3.93 8.41
N LYS A 97 -13.98 4.83 7.55
CA LYS A 97 -14.30 4.89 6.14
C LYS A 97 -13.09 4.55 5.29
N ILE A 98 -13.35 3.88 4.19
CA ILE A 98 -12.37 3.70 3.11
C ILE A 98 -12.55 4.88 2.15
N LEU A 99 -11.51 5.68 1.99
CA LEU A 99 -11.51 6.85 1.12
C LEU A 99 -11.24 6.48 -0.34
N GLY A 100 -10.44 5.45 -0.58
CA GLY A 100 -10.12 4.96 -1.90
C GLY A 100 -9.15 3.78 -1.86
N ILE A 101 -9.02 3.10 -3.00
CA ILE A 101 -8.14 1.95 -3.22
C ILE A 101 -7.26 2.26 -4.42
N VAL A 102 -5.94 2.18 -4.22
CA VAL A 102 -4.95 2.38 -5.28
C VAL A 102 -4.30 1.04 -5.59
N PRO A 103 -4.57 0.44 -6.76
CA PRO A 103 -3.94 -0.80 -7.17
C PRO A 103 -2.55 -0.54 -7.78
N LYS A 104 -1.64 -1.48 -7.59
CA LYS A 104 -0.29 -1.48 -8.17
C LYS A 104 -0.35 -1.52 -9.70
N THR A 105 0.44 -0.66 -10.34
CA THR A 105 0.48 -0.51 -11.79
C THR A 105 1.47 -1.47 -12.42
N TYR A 106 2.70 -1.52 -11.92
CA TYR A 106 3.77 -2.37 -12.45
C TYR A 106 4.06 -3.52 -11.49
N LEU A 107 3.96 -4.75 -12.02
CA LEU A 107 4.17 -5.97 -11.26
C LEU A 107 5.55 -6.54 -11.59
N PRO A 108 6.48 -6.64 -10.65
CA PRO A 108 7.78 -7.26 -10.89
C PRO A 108 7.60 -8.76 -11.18
N ASN A 109 8.33 -9.24 -12.19
CA ASN A 109 8.29 -10.65 -12.59
C ASN A 109 9.68 -11.10 -13.05
N TYR A 110 10.68 -10.89 -12.22
CA TYR A 110 12.08 -11.21 -12.45
C TYR A 110 12.78 -11.56 -11.13
N LYS A 111 13.82 -12.39 -11.19
CA LYS A 111 14.56 -12.92 -10.03
C LYS A 111 13.61 -13.51 -8.99
N GLU A 112 13.69 -13.05 -7.74
CA GLU A 112 12.85 -13.44 -6.61
C GLU A 112 11.40 -12.95 -6.72
N PHE A 113 11.14 -11.97 -7.58
CA PHE A 113 9.80 -11.40 -7.75
C PHE A 113 9.04 -12.10 -8.88
N TYR A 114 7.83 -12.58 -8.59
CA TYR A 114 6.93 -13.21 -9.56
C TYR A 114 5.47 -12.88 -9.26
N GLU A 115 5.19 -11.59 -9.03
CA GLU A 115 3.86 -11.10 -8.66
C GLU A 115 2.79 -11.39 -9.71
N GLN A 116 3.16 -11.46 -10.99
CA GLN A 116 2.23 -11.75 -12.08
C GLN A 116 1.60 -13.16 -11.97
N ARG A 117 2.16 -14.04 -11.12
CA ARG A 117 1.55 -15.32 -10.80
C ARG A 117 0.22 -15.18 -10.05
N TRP A 118 0.09 -14.14 -9.23
CA TRP A 118 -1.05 -13.95 -8.34
C TRP A 118 -1.85 -12.70 -8.64
N PHE A 119 -1.18 -11.61 -8.98
CA PHE A 119 -1.78 -10.29 -9.12
C PHE A 119 -1.93 -9.86 -10.56
N THR A 120 -2.93 -9.01 -10.79
CA THR A 120 -3.17 -8.35 -12.06
C THR A 120 -2.84 -6.86 -11.94
N SER A 121 -2.24 -6.29 -13.00
CA SER A 121 -1.88 -4.87 -13.05
C SER A 121 -3.10 -3.96 -13.08
N ALA A 122 -3.01 -2.80 -12.46
CA ALA A 122 -4.00 -1.73 -12.57
C ALA A 122 -4.28 -1.32 -14.03
N LEU A 123 -3.29 -1.44 -14.93
CA LEU A 123 -3.44 -1.14 -16.36
C LEU A 123 -4.49 -2.01 -17.07
N ASN A 124 -4.81 -3.16 -16.51
CA ASN A 124 -5.79 -4.08 -17.07
C ASN A 124 -7.23 -3.80 -16.59
N HIS A 125 -7.40 -2.78 -15.76
CA HIS A 125 -8.69 -2.45 -15.18
C HIS A 125 -9.02 -0.97 -15.36
N PRO A 126 -10.26 -0.64 -15.77
CA PRO A 126 -10.70 0.75 -15.77
C PRO A 126 -10.92 1.24 -14.33
N ASP A 127 -10.86 2.54 -14.16
CA ASP A 127 -11.31 3.19 -12.93
C ASP A 127 -12.77 2.81 -12.64
N THR A 128 -13.05 2.39 -11.42
CA THR A 128 -14.37 1.88 -11.05
C THR A 128 -14.63 2.03 -9.55
N ASN A 129 -15.80 1.58 -9.12
CA ASN A 129 -16.10 1.39 -7.71
C ASN A 129 -16.31 -0.09 -7.42
N ILE A 130 -15.84 -0.54 -6.26
CA ILE A 130 -16.09 -1.89 -5.77
C ILE A 130 -16.73 -1.85 -4.37
N ARG A 131 -17.27 -2.99 -3.96
CA ARG A 131 -17.72 -3.16 -2.58
C ARG A 131 -16.62 -3.83 -1.77
N LEU A 132 -16.10 -3.13 -0.75
CA LEU A 132 -15.12 -3.64 0.20
C LEU A 132 -15.56 -3.27 1.63
N CYS A 133 -15.51 -4.22 2.57
CA CYS A 133 -15.96 -4.01 3.96
C CYS A 133 -17.37 -3.39 4.05
N GLY A 134 -18.28 -3.75 3.14
CA GLY A 134 -19.64 -3.23 3.08
C GLY A 134 -19.78 -1.80 2.51
N GLN A 135 -18.69 -1.13 2.14
CA GLN A 135 -18.67 0.23 1.58
C GLN A 135 -18.50 0.18 0.06
N ASN A 136 -19.06 1.17 -0.66
CA ASN A 136 -18.82 1.38 -2.09
C ASN A 136 -17.63 2.35 -2.22
N VAL A 137 -16.51 1.89 -2.81
CA VAL A 137 -15.21 2.55 -2.73
C VAL A 137 -14.62 2.73 -4.13
N PRO A 138 -14.08 3.92 -4.47
CA PRO A 138 -13.39 4.14 -5.73
C PRO A 138 -12.06 3.36 -5.79
N VAL A 139 -11.78 2.79 -6.95
CA VAL A 139 -10.53 2.08 -7.28
C VAL A 139 -9.93 2.70 -8.52
N SER A 140 -8.74 3.27 -8.39
CA SER A 140 -7.96 3.81 -9.51
C SER A 140 -6.49 3.99 -9.10
N ALA A 141 -5.57 3.78 -10.03
CA ALA A 141 -4.16 4.10 -9.85
C ALA A 141 -3.88 5.63 -9.89
N ASN A 142 -4.87 6.42 -10.29
CA ASN A 142 -4.76 7.88 -10.43
C ASN A 142 -5.51 8.66 -9.34
N LEU A 143 -5.86 8.01 -8.23
CA LEU A 143 -6.54 8.71 -7.12
C LEU A 143 -5.62 9.72 -6.47
N LEU A 144 -6.15 10.93 -6.30
CA LEU A 144 -5.60 11.95 -5.42
C LEU A 144 -6.48 12.07 -4.18
N PHE A 145 -5.84 12.30 -3.05
CA PHE A 145 -6.49 12.47 -1.76
C PHE A 145 -6.21 13.88 -1.23
N ASP A 146 -7.26 14.68 -1.19
CA ASP A 146 -7.19 16.04 -0.66
C ASP A 146 -7.42 16.07 0.84
N THR A 147 -6.55 16.78 1.54
CA THR A 147 -6.70 17.15 2.94
C THR A 147 -6.72 18.67 3.06
N PRO A 148 -7.07 19.26 4.21
CA PRO A 148 -6.98 20.71 4.38
C PRO A 148 -5.57 21.28 4.16
N ASP A 149 -4.54 20.47 4.36
CA ASP A 149 -3.14 20.92 4.39
C ASP A 149 -2.34 20.48 3.14
N THR A 150 -2.77 19.43 2.42
CA THR A 150 -2.01 18.89 1.29
C THR A 150 -2.86 17.95 0.41
N CYS A 151 -2.46 17.82 -0.85
CA CYS A 151 -2.94 16.81 -1.78
C CYS A 151 -1.87 15.72 -1.94
N PHE A 152 -2.23 14.46 -1.80
CA PHE A 152 -1.28 13.36 -1.94
C PHE A 152 -1.75 12.26 -2.90
N GLY A 153 -0.77 11.58 -3.48
CA GLY A 153 -0.96 10.40 -4.30
C GLY A 153 -0.17 9.21 -3.79
N ILE A 154 -0.48 8.02 -4.30
CA ILE A 154 0.13 6.77 -3.85
C ILE A 154 0.60 5.96 -5.06
N GLU A 155 1.78 5.37 -4.94
CA GLU A 155 2.27 4.33 -5.84
C GLU A 155 2.86 3.17 -5.02
N ILE A 156 3.04 2.00 -5.63
CA ILE A 156 3.41 0.78 -4.88
C ILE A 156 4.69 0.17 -5.45
N CYS A 157 5.75 0.16 -4.65
CA CYS A 157 7.01 -0.57 -4.84
C CYS A 157 7.58 -0.42 -6.26
N GLU A 158 7.41 -1.43 -7.12
CA GLU A 158 7.90 -1.48 -8.50
C GLU A 158 7.45 -0.29 -9.36
N ASP A 159 6.35 0.36 -9.01
CA ASP A 159 5.88 1.55 -9.71
C ASP A 159 6.95 2.64 -9.80
N MET A 160 7.76 2.82 -8.73
CA MET A 160 8.86 3.78 -8.70
C MET A 160 10.00 3.45 -9.66
N TRP A 161 10.18 2.16 -10.00
CA TRP A 161 11.27 1.69 -10.86
C TRP A 161 10.94 1.79 -12.35
N ALA A 162 9.66 2.02 -12.68
CA ALA A 162 9.23 2.16 -14.05
C ALA A 162 9.83 3.41 -14.71
N PRO A 163 10.09 3.40 -16.04
CA PRO A 163 10.58 4.57 -16.76
C PRO A 163 9.66 5.79 -16.63
N ILE A 164 8.35 5.58 -16.53
CA ILE A 164 7.34 6.59 -16.26
C ILE A 164 6.52 6.10 -15.06
N PRO A 165 6.94 6.43 -13.83
CA PRO A 165 6.23 6.00 -12.63
C PRO A 165 4.89 6.75 -12.48
N PRO A 166 3.87 6.13 -11.85
CA PRO A 166 2.59 6.78 -11.57
C PRO A 166 2.72 8.12 -10.85
N SER A 167 3.71 8.28 -9.98
CA SER A 167 4.02 9.54 -9.29
C SER A 167 4.22 10.72 -10.25
N SER A 168 4.72 10.49 -11.47
CA SER A 168 4.86 11.55 -12.48
C SER A 168 3.49 12.10 -12.91
N SER A 169 2.52 11.22 -13.16
CA SER A 169 1.15 11.61 -13.49
C SER A 169 0.42 12.25 -12.31
N LEU A 170 0.59 11.67 -11.10
CA LEU A 170 -0.02 12.18 -9.88
C LEU A 170 0.47 13.60 -9.56
N ALA A 171 1.78 13.87 -9.71
CA ALA A 171 2.34 15.21 -9.53
C ALA A 171 1.80 16.23 -10.54
N LEU A 172 1.67 15.84 -11.82
CA LEU A 172 1.06 16.69 -12.85
C LEU A 172 -0.40 17.02 -12.58
N GLN A 173 -1.10 16.16 -11.82
CA GLN A 173 -2.48 16.35 -11.38
C GLN A 173 -2.60 17.14 -10.07
N GLY A 174 -1.48 17.48 -9.42
CA GLY A 174 -1.46 18.32 -8.25
C GLY A 174 -1.04 17.64 -6.93
N ALA A 175 -0.55 16.39 -6.97
CA ALA A 175 -0.02 15.76 -5.76
C ALA A 175 1.22 16.51 -5.27
N GLU A 176 1.19 16.96 -4.01
CA GLU A 176 2.28 17.61 -3.30
C GLU A 176 3.13 16.62 -2.51
N ILE A 177 2.54 15.46 -2.17
CA ILE A 177 3.22 14.37 -1.49
C ILE A 177 2.92 13.06 -2.23
N ILE A 178 3.94 12.27 -2.47
CA ILE A 178 3.84 10.90 -2.98
C ILE A 178 4.18 9.93 -1.87
N PHE A 179 3.29 8.99 -1.62
CA PHE A 179 3.53 7.86 -0.72
C PHE A 179 3.82 6.61 -1.55
N ASN A 180 4.93 5.94 -1.24
CA ASN A 180 5.28 4.65 -1.82
C ASN A 180 5.36 3.59 -0.72
N MET A 181 4.53 2.56 -0.81
CA MET A 181 4.62 1.37 0.04
C MET A 181 5.35 0.26 -0.70
N SER A 182 6.26 -0.39 -0.02
CA SER A 182 7.17 -1.36 -0.63
C SER A 182 7.37 -2.59 0.26
N ALA A 183 7.76 -3.69 -0.37
CA ALA A 183 8.32 -4.88 0.26
C ALA A 183 9.61 -5.25 -0.48
N ASP A 184 10.54 -4.30 -0.49
CA ASP A 184 11.77 -4.39 -1.26
C ASP A 184 12.85 -5.14 -0.46
N ASN A 185 13.65 -5.95 -1.14
CA ASN A 185 14.77 -6.65 -0.54
C ASN A 185 15.96 -5.71 -0.24
N GLU A 186 16.78 -6.07 0.72
CA GLU A 186 18.03 -5.38 1.04
C GLU A 186 19.24 -6.09 0.41
N GLY A 187 19.79 -5.48 -0.63
CA GLY A 187 21.03 -5.95 -1.27
C GLY A 187 22.21 -5.03 -0.99
N ILE A 188 23.43 -5.55 -1.11
CA ILE A 188 24.67 -4.75 -0.95
C ILE A 188 24.66 -3.58 -1.95
N GLY A 189 24.69 -2.35 -1.44
CA GLY A 189 24.66 -1.11 -2.23
C GLY A 189 23.29 -0.67 -2.70
N LYS A 190 22.23 -1.45 -2.54
CA LYS A 190 20.86 -1.13 -2.98
C LYS A 190 20.27 0.06 -2.24
N HIS A 191 20.52 0.18 -0.94
CA HIS A 191 20.04 1.31 -0.13
C HIS A 191 20.41 2.68 -0.71
N ALA A 192 21.69 2.87 -1.09
CA ALA A 192 22.15 4.12 -1.69
C ALA A 192 21.47 4.41 -3.03
N TYR A 193 21.25 3.37 -3.84
CA TYR A 193 20.56 3.47 -5.11
C TYR A 193 19.08 3.85 -4.94
N VAL A 194 18.35 3.15 -4.06
CA VAL A 194 16.94 3.46 -3.74
C VAL A 194 16.80 4.89 -3.24
N ARG A 195 17.68 5.33 -2.32
CA ARG A 195 17.67 6.70 -1.82
C ARG A 195 17.91 7.73 -2.92
N SER A 196 18.82 7.45 -3.85
CA SER A 196 19.07 8.31 -5.01
C SER A 196 17.85 8.40 -5.93
N LEU A 197 17.21 7.27 -6.21
CA LEU A 197 16.01 7.19 -7.04
C LEU A 197 14.86 7.99 -6.43
N ILE A 198 14.59 7.81 -5.14
CA ILE A 198 13.58 8.58 -4.38
C ILE A 198 13.87 10.08 -4.45
N SER A 199 15.13 10.48 -4.19
CA SER A 199 15.51 11.90 -4.21
C SER A 199 15.33 12.53 -5.59
N GLN A 200 15.68 11.80 -6.65
CA GLN A 200 15.50 12.26 -8.02
C GLN A 200 14.01 12.36 -8.40
N GLN A 201 13.20 11.39 -7.99
CA GLN A 201 11.76 11.41 -8.29
C GLN A 201 11.07 12.56 -7.52
N SER A 202 11.39 12.74 -6.24
CA SER A 202 10.91 13.87 -5.44
C SER A 202 11.27 15.22 -6.10
N ALA A 203 12.52 15.39 -6.50
CA ALA A 203 12.98 16.62 -7.17
C ALA A 203 12.30 16.84 -8.52
N ARG A 204 12.10 15.77 -9.31
CA ARG A 204 11.44 15.84 -10.62
C ARG A 204 9.97 16.20 -10.51
N CYS A 205 9.28 15.63 -9.52
CA CYS A 205 7.87 15.87 -9.25
C CYS A 205 7.61 17.16 -8.48
N LEU A 206 8.65 17.81 -7.92
CA LEU A 206 8.52 18.93 -6.98
C LEU A 206 7.57 18.59 -5.81
N ALA A 207 7.59 17.33 -5.36
CA ALA A 207 6.71 16.78 -4.34
C ALA A 207 7.52 16.11 -3.22
N GLY A 208 7.01 16.15 -2.00
CA GLY A 208 7.52 15.31 -0.93
C GLY A 208 7.40 13.82 -1.33
N TYR A 209 8.40 12.99 -0.99
CA TYR A 209 8.33 11.56 -1.28
C TYR A 209 8.56 10.76 -0.01
N VAL A 210 7.57 9.97 0.38
CA VAL A 210 7.57 9.14 1.58
C VAL A 210 7.63 7.68 1.16
N PHE A 211 8.69 6.98 1.57
CA PHE A 211 8.91 5.58 1.24
C PHE A 211 8.83 4.72 2.49
N SER A 212 8.00 3.69 2.47
CA SER A 212 7.86 2.70 3.54
C SER A 212 8.07 1.30 2.97
N SER A 213 9.07 0.57 3.48
CA SER A 213 9.33 -0.79 3.06
C SER A 213 9.16 -1.77 4.22
N SER A 214 8.94 -3.05 3.91
CA SER A 214 8.93 -4.14 4.86
C SER A 214 10.22 -4.17 5.67
N GLY A 215 10.10 -4.54 6.93
CA GLY A 215 11.23 -4.64 7.84
C GLY A 215 11.68 -6.07 8.06
N PHE A 216 12.64 -6.23 8.95
CA PHE A 216 13.07 -7.52 9.44
C PHE A 216 11.88 -8.30 10.02
N GLY A 217 11.71 -9.53 9.61
CA GLY A 217 10.61 -10.41 10.01
C GLY A 217 9.60 -10.69 8.90
N GLU A 218 9.60 -9.93 7.81
CA GLU A 218 9.00 -10.39 6.56
C GLU A 218 9.86 -11.55 6.06
N SER A 219 9.26 -12.71 5.86
CA SER A 219 9.99 -13.85 5.31
C SER A 219 10.34 -13.57 3.87
N THR A 220 11.57 -13.86 3.49
CA THR A 220 12.00 -13.86 2.10
C THR A 220 12.58 -15.22 1.77
N THR A 221 12.61 -15.54 0.49
CA THR A 221 13.33 -16.70 -0.04
C THR A 221 14.78 -16.35 -0.40
N ASP A 222 15.20 -15.16 -0.05
CA ASP A 222 16.53 -14.60 -0.36
C ASP A 222 17.52 -14.77 0.79
#